data_0f2c33a59d7be284dd17e0852684ab31
#
_entry.id   0f2c33a59d7be284dd17e0852684ab31
#
_cell.length_a   1.000
_cell.length_b   1.000
_cell.length_c   1.000
_cell.angle_alpha   90.00
_cell.angle_beta   90.00
_cell.angle_gamma   90.00
#
_symmetry.space_group_name_H-M   'P 1'
#
loop_
_entity.id
_entity.type
_entity.pdbx_description
1 polymer ?
#
loop_
_entity_poly.entity_id
_entity_poly.type
_entity_poly.pdbx_seq_one_letter_code
_entity_poly.pdbx_strand_id
1 'polypeptide(L)'
;MPEKDQDRLQKLAQITPRQADNKAIPAAPKGSHMSPCESHSFTKHELIVRLTRCIGKTLAEIDSAGVLNGKARNKGFVGNVIEQSVLGYPADSSQRPDLVVNGVETELKSTGIITDKGDYEFQAKEPMSITAVSPETIASEQFATSHFWRKLEHLLLVYYFYAGRDVPYADFTIRGFEFHEWDNEDVEVLESDWTLVRDFIAQIQHRSSSKAECEAQYPRISSELNRQLMYTDTSPKWPNRPRFRLKRRVVTSLVQTHFGMRGETLPEDYSTFSEIDAKCHDLAVRNAGKTVSELMQELDIRPPKDGVSKGVAETIVVRLFGGTSRKMADVELFDRIGLLPKSIVLTKSGRRTEDMKLLRIDFGEIADPRQRFEDSSFRDYFAQNQILLILFEEPGHDCPFGENRFVGFARLWFDDDFIEEAVHPVWRRLRHLVRGGQLRDIVETDKDGCPRVNKKSGTVRSAPNFPKSRDGIVFVRGTGRDATDKVELVNGISMYRQNLWIKGSYLAERVAGMNML
;
A
#
# COMPACT_ATOMS: atom_id res chain seq x y z
N MET A 1 -23.96 -11.17 -16.29
CA MET A 1 -23.13 -9.95 -16.06
C MET A 1 -23.88 -8.76 -16.58
N PRO A 2 -24.01 -7.65 -15.84
CA PRO A 2 -24.68 -6.43 -16.37
C PRO A 2 -23.87 -5.85 -17.52
N GLU A 3 -24.55 -5.34 -18.54
CA GLU A 3 -24.00 -4.73 -19.77
C GLU A 3 -22.90 -3.68 -19.52
N LYS A 4 -22.97 -2.98 -18.39
CA LYS A 4 -21.96 -2.02 -17.93
C LYS A 4 -20.57 -2.63 -17.67
N ASP A 5 -20.50 -3.90 -17.33
CA ASP A 5 -19.22 -4.59 -17.07
C ASP A 5 -18.55 -5.05 -18.38
N GLN A 6 -19.33 -5.34 -19.44
CA GLN A 6 -18.79 -5.66 -20.76
C GLN A 6 -18.21 -4.42 -21.47
N ASP A 7 -18.88 -3.28 -21.37
CA ASP A 7 -18.39 -2.00 -21.93
C ASP A 7 -17.11 -1.52 -21.20
N ARG A 8 -17.03 -1.82 -19.89
CA ARG A 8 -15.87 -1.57 -19.02
C ARG A 8 -14.67 -2.43 -19.42
N LEU A 9 -14.88 -3.70 -19.72
CA LEU A 9 -13.85 -4.63 -20.18
C LEU A 9 -13.34 -4.28 -21.60
N GLN A 10 -14.21 -3.79 -22.50
CA GLN A 10 -13.80 -3.33 -23.82
C GLN A 10 -12.97 -2.06 -23.79
N LYS A 11 -13.27 -1.10 -22.92
CA LYS A 11 -12.44 0.11 -22.72
C LYS A 11 -11.08 -0.21 -22.11
N LEU A 12 -11.01 -1.15 -21.17
CA LEU A 12 -9.74 -1.63 -20.60
C LEU A 12 -8.88 -2.42 -21.61
N ALA A 13 -9.50 -3.06 -22.60
CA ALA A 13 -8.79 -3.74 -23.69
C ALA A 13 -8.14 -2.76 -24.69
N GLN A 14 -8.51 -1.47 -24.68
CA GLN A 14 -7.98 -0.44 -25.57
C GLN A 14 -6.79 0.34 -25.02
N ILE A 15 -6.41 0.12 -23.73
CA ILE A 15 -5.18 0.69 -23.17
C ILE A 15 -4.02 -0.19 -23.61
N THR A 16 -3.47 0.10 -24.80
CA THR A 16 -2.30 -0.59 -25.36
C THR A 16 -1.02 0.06 -24.86
N PRO A 17 0.00 -0.73 -24.44
CA PRO A 17 1.34 -0.20 -24.17
C PRO A 17 1.92 0.45 -25.43
N ARG A 18 2.77 1.48 -25.28
CA ARG A 18 3.47 2.14 -26.39
C ARG A 18 4.10 1.10 -27.31
N GLN A 19 3.75 1.13 -28.60
CA GLN A 19 4.22 0.19 -29.63
C GLN A 19 5.74 0.27 -29.78
N ALA A 20 6.39 -0.90 -29.65
CA ALA A 20 7.72 -1.13 -30.19
C ALA A 20 7.58 -1.47 -31.68
N ASP A 21 8.46 -0.92 -32.52
CA ASP A 21 8.43 -0.98 -33.99
C ASP A 21 8.23 -2.39 -34.56
N ASN A 22 7.17 -2.53 -35.37
CA ASN A 22 6.85 -3.75 -36.12
C ASN A 22 7.78 -3.93 -37.33
N LYS A 23 8.79 -4.81 -37.21
CA LYS A 23 9.45 -5.45 -38.36
C LYS A 23 9.13 -6.94 -38.38
N ALA A 24 8.84 -7.47 -39.61
CA ALA A 24 8.38 -8.82 -39.86
C ALA A 24 9.31 -9.92 -39.29
N ILE A 25 8.69 -10.97 -38.72
CA ILE A 25 9.32 -12.03 -37.93
C ILE A 25 9.61 -13.27 -38.82
N PRO A 26 10.84 -13.84 -38.81
CA PRO A 26 11.11 -15.15 -39.41
C PRO A 26 10.68 -16.31 -38.49
N ALA A 27 10.31 -17.44 -39.10
CA ALA A 27 9.88 -18.66 -38.40
C ALA A 27 11.05 -19.35 -37.68
N ALA A 28 10.76 -19.93 -36.48
CA ALA A 28 11.74 -20.57 -35.63
C ALA A 28 12.30 -21.90 -36.22
N PRO A 29 13.59 -22.21 -36.00
CA PRO A 29 14.18 -23.52 -36.37
C PRO A 29 13.78 -24.60 -35.35
N LYS A 30 13.59 -25.82 -35.86
CA LYS A 30 13.28 -27.03 -35.07
C LYS A 30 14.58 -27.72 -34.64
N GLY A 31 14.72 -27.94 -33.34
CA GLY A 31 15.46 -29.07 -32.74
C GLY A 31 16.97 -28.96 -32.63
N SER A 32 17.46 -28.68 -31.40
CA SER A 32 18.73 -29.23 -30.88
C SER A 32 18.60 -29.44 -29.37
N HIS A 33 19.10 -30.53 -28.84
CA HIS A 33 19.20 -30.80 -27.39
C HIS A 33 20.22 -29.82 -26.79
N MET A 34 19.73 -28.85 -26.05
CA MET A 34 20.53 -27.83 -25.34
C MET A 34 20.93 -28.34 -23.95
N SER A 35 22.09 -27.91 -23.47
CA SER A 35 22.53 -28.15 -22.09
C SER A 35 21.62 -27.39 -21.08
N PRO A 36 21.51 -27.85 -19.82
CA PRO A 36 20.62 -27.17 -18.82
C PRO A 36 20.90 -25.70 -18.61
N CYS A 37 22.11 -25.22 -18.90
CA CYS A 37 22.49 -23.81 -18.77
C CYS A 37 21.98 -22.95 -19.96
N GLU A 38 21.77 -23.57 -21.12
CA GLU A 38 21.29 -22.88 -22.34
C GLU A 38 19.76 -22.68 -22.33
N SER A 39 19.02 -23.48 -21.57
CA SER A 39 17.55 -23.47 -21.53
C SER A 39 16.95 -22.21 -20.89
N HIS A 40 17.72 -21.47 -20.05
CA HIS A 40 17.29 -20.25 -19.37
C HIS A 40 17.81 -18.95 -20.02
N SER A 41 18.50 -19.05 -21.18
CA SER A 41 19.06 -17.91 -21.89
C SER A 41 18.19 -17.49 -23.06
N PHE A 42 17.83 -16.21 -23.12
CA PHE A 42 16.94 -15.63 -24.12
C PHE A 42 17.47 -14.31 -24.65
N THR A 43 17.13 -13.98 -25.88
CA THR A 43 17.22 -12.60 -26.34
C THR A 43 16.00 -11.79 -25.83
N LYS A 44 16.20 -10.50 -25.56
CA LYS A 44 15.09 -9.60 -25.17
C LYS A 44 13.97 -9.59 -26.23
N HIS A 45 14.35 -9.64 -27.50
CA HIS A 45 13.39 -9.71 -28.62
C HIS A 45 12.54 -10.99 -28.58
N GLU A 46 13.15 -12.13 -28.34
CA GLU A 46 12.43 -13.41 -28.21
C GLU A 46 11.41 -13.38 -27.08
N LEU A 47 11.79 -12.87 -25.91
CA LEU A 47 10.89 -12.73 -24.77
C LEU A 47 9.72 -11.78 -25.09
N ILE A 48 10.00 -10.63 -25.73
CA ILE A 48 8.96 -9.69 -26.18
C ILE A 48 7.96 -10.41 -27.09
N VAL A 49 8.42 -11.18 -28.07
CA VAL A 49 7.54 -11.90 -28.99
C VAL A 49 6.70 -12.96 -28.26
N ARG A 50 7.29 -13.75 -27.37
CA ARG A 50 6.59 -14.79 -26.61
C ARG A 50 5.54 -14.18 -25.69
N LEU A 51 5.90 -13.16 -24.90
CA LEU A 51 5.02 -12.53 -23.91
C LEU A 51 3.93 -11.67 -24.53
N THR A 52 4.20 -10.98 -25.65
CA THR A 52 3.16 -10.22 -26.39
C THR A 52 2.03 -11.12 -26.85
N ARG A 53 2.31 -12.37 -27.23
CA ARG A 53 1.30 -13.37 -27.60
C ARG A 53 0.41 -13.81 -26.44
N CYS A 54 0.83 -13.56 -25.21
CA CYS A 54 0.08 -13.89 -24.00
C CYS A 54 -0.86 -12.77 -23.56
N ILE A 55 -0.62 -11.54 -23.98
CA ILE A 55 -1.45 -10.39 -23.59
C ILE A 55 -2.89 -10.60 -24.04
N GLY A 56 -3.84 -10.39 -23.12
CA GLY A 56 -5.27 -10.59 -23.33
C GLY A 56 -5.74 -12.04 -23.19
N LYS A 57 -4.84 -13.02 -23.09
CA LYS A 57 -5.18 -14.44 -22.91
C LYS A 57 -5.27 -14.81 -21.44
N THR A 58 -6.10 -15.79 -21.14
CA THR A 58 -6.20 -16.43 -19.84
C THR A 58 -5.02 -17.36 -19.60
N LEU A 59 -4.76 -17.71 -18.34
CA LEU A 59 -3.72 -18.70 -18.01
C LEU A 59 -4.03 -20.05 -18.64
N ALA A 60 -5.32 -20.45 -18.72
CA ALA A 60 -5.71 -21.70 -19.39
C ALA A 60 -5.33 -21.73 -20.87
N GLU A 61 -5.46 -20.60 -21.58
CA GLU A 61 -5.14 -20.49 -23.00
C GLU A 61 -3.64 -20.51 -23.31
N ILE A 62 -2.79 -20.20 -22.31
CA ILE A 62 -1.34 -20.18 -22.48
C ILE A 62 -0.66 -21.39 -21.81
N ASP A 63 -1.36 -22.18 -21.00
CA ASP A 63 -0.81 -23.32 -20.26
C ASP A 63 -0.64 -24.58 -21.14
N SER A 64 0.32 -24.54 -22.05
CA SER A 64 0.64 -25.67 -22.93
C SER A 64 1.30 -26.85 -22.21
N ALA A 65 1.94 -26.63 -21.06
CA ALA A 65 2.59 -27.66 -20.26
C ALA A 65 1.66 -28.34 -19.24
N GLY A 66 0.42 -27.86 -19.09
CA GLY A 66 -0.56 -28.42 -18.16
C GLY A 66 -0.25 -28.17 -16.68
N VAL A 67 0.44 -27.09 -16.37
CA VAL A 67 0.81 -26.69 -14.99
C VAL A 67 -0.42 -26.52 -14.12
N LEU A 68 -1.53 -26.04 -14.71
CA LEU A 68 -2.81 -25.82 -14.04
C LEU A 68 -3.49 -27.11 -13.58
N ASN A 69 -3.13 -28.27 -14.15
CA ASN A 69 -3.68 -29.58 -13.77
C ASN A 69 -3.07 -30.13 -12.47
N GLY A 70 -1.99 -29.52 -11.98
CA GLY A 70 -1.32 -29.91 -10.73
C GLY A 70 -2.13 -29.54 -9.49
N LYS A 71 -1.98 -30.32 -8.39
CA LYS A 71 -2.71 -30.11 -7.13
C LYS A 71 -2.22 -28.93 -6.29
N ALA A 72 -1.13 -28.28 -6.66
CA ALA A 72 -0.50 -27.23 -5.84
C ALA A 72 -1.15 -25.86 -6.08
N ARG A 73 -2.02 -25.44 -5.17
CA ARG A 73 -2.53 -24.06 -5.06
C ARG A 73 -1.50 -23.19 -4.30
N ASN A 74 -0.35 -22.90 -4.89
CA ASN A 74 0.62 -21.98 -4.30
C ASN A 74 0.58 -20.60 -4.97
N LYS A 75 1.08 -19.58 -4.28
CA LYS A 75 1.07 -18.18 -4.77
C LYS A 75 1.95 -17.97 -6.03
N GLY A 76 2.89 -18.86 -6.31
CA GLY A 76 3.80 -18.79 -7.48
C GLY A 76 3.23 -19.35 -8.79
N PHE A 77 1.95 -19.68 -8.80
CA PHE A 77 1.32 -20.42 -9.88
C PHE A 77 1.42 -19.74 -11.25
N VAL A 78 1.22 -18.42 -11.32
CA VAL A 78 1.34 -17.66 -12.58
C VAL A 78 2.78 -17.68 -13.09
N GLY A 79 3.77 -17.49 -12.20
CA GLY A 79 5.19 -17.63 -12.54
C GLY A 79 5.49 -18.99 -13.17
N ASN A 80 5.04 -20.06 -12.54
CA ASN A 80 5.25 -21.43 -13.06
C ASN A 80 4.63 -21.65 -14.45
N VAL A 81 3.44 -21.07 -14.73
CA VAL A 81 2.85 -21.15 -16.08
C VAL A 81 3.70 -20.38 -17.09
N ILE A 82 4.19 -19.19 -16.73
CA ILE A 82 5.07 -18.42 -17.61
C ILE A 82 6.37 -19.19 -17.88
N GLU A 83 7.04 -19.68 -16.84
CA GLU A 83 8.29 -20.43 -16.96
C GLU A 83 8.13 -21.68 -17.83
N GLN A 84 7.17 -22.55 -17.51
CA GLN A 84 7.06 -23.86 -18.12
C GLN A 84 6.33 -23.83 -19.46
N SER A 85 5.23 -23.07 -19.56
CA SER A 85 4.37 -23.09 -20.75
C SER A 85 4.75 -22.03 -21.78
N VAL A 86 5.24 -20.86 -21.36
CA VAL A 86 5.56 -19.75 -22.27
C VAL A 86 7.07 -19.75 -22.60
N LEU A 87 7.91 -19.88 -21.59
CA LEU A 87 9.36 -19.84 -21.75
C LEU A 87 9.96 -21.21 -22.03
N GLY A 88 9.35 -22.28 -21.50
CA GLY A 88 9.67 -23.67 -21.89
C GLY A 88 10.79 -24.30 -21.04
N TYR A 89 11.04 -23.81 -19.83
CA TYR A 89 11.97 -24.45 -18.90
C TYR A 89 11.27 -24.86 -17.60
N PRO A 90 11.77 -25.92 -16.91
CA PRO A 90 11.16 -26.38 -15.67
C PRO A 90 11.37 -25.33 -14.55
N ALA A 91 10.36 -25.17 -13.69
CA ALA A 91 10.51 -24.38 -12.48
C ALA A 91 11.64 -24.94 -11.61
N ASP A 92 12.53 -24.05 -11.17
CA ASP A 92 13.63 -24.42 -10.30
C ASP A 92 13.52 -23.67 -8.96
N SER A 93 14.25 -24.11 -7.94
CA SER A 93 14.32 -23.51 -6.61
C SER A 93 15.68 -22.89 -6.34
N SER A 94 16.44 -22.55 -7.39
CA SER A 94 17.78 -21.98 -7.24
C SER A 94 17.72 -20.60 -6.60
N GLN A 95 18.83 -20.20 -5.97
CA GLN A 95 18.95 -18.84 -5.41
C GLN A 95 19.42 -17.81 -6.46
N ARG A 96 19.65 -18.25 -7.69
CA ARG A 96 20.04 -17.38 -8.82
C ARG A 96 18.80 -16.72 -9.42
N PRO A 97 18.94 -15.62 -10.16
CA PRO A 97 17.89 -15.09 -11.03
C PRO A 97 17.38 -16.15 -12.02
N ASP A 98 16.10 -16.07 -12.38
CA ASP A 98 15.41 -17.14 -13.13
C ASP A 98 15.86 -17.27 -14.59
N LEU A 99 16.33 -16.17 -15.20
CA LEU A 99 16.73 -16.14 -16.61
C LEU A 99 18.03 -15.36 -16.84
N VAL A 100 18.57 -15.54 -18.06
CA VAL A 100 19.62 -14.68 -18.62
C VAL A 100 19.07 -14.02 -19.90
N VAL A 101 18.96 -12.70 -19.91
CA VAL A 101 18.42 -11.93 -21.03
C VAL A 101 19.54 -11.12 -21.69
N ASN A 102 19.88 -11.43 -22.95
CA ASN A 102 21.03 -10.82 -23.63
C ASN A 102 22.34 -10.87 -22.83
N GLY A 103 22.55 -11.93 -22.04
CA GLY A 103 23.74 -12.09 -21.19
C GLY A 103 23.60 -11.49 -19.78
N VAL A 104 22.48 -10.86 -19.42
CA VAL A 104 22.21 -10.25 -18.12
C VAL A 104 21.30 -11.14 -17.28
N GLU A 105 21.72 -11.47 -16.05
CA GLU A 105 20.89 -12.19 -15.07
C GLU A 105 19.62 -11.37 -14.77
N THR A 106 18.45 -11.97 -14.91
CA THR A 106 17.15 -11.30 -14.80
C THR A 106 16.19 -12.16 -13.98
N GLU A 107 15.55 -11.59 -12.97
CA GLU A 107 14.54 -12.26 -12.15
C GLU A 107 13.15 -12.11 -12.76
N LEU A 108 12.41 -13.23 -12.89
CA LEU A 108 11.01 -13.22 -13.30
C LEU A 108 10.09 -13.03 -12.09
N LYS A 109 9.22 -12.05 -12.16
CA LYS A 109 8.16 -11.84 -11.15
C LYS A 109 6.80 -11.67 -11.81
N SER A 110 5.80 -12.35 -11.27
CA SER A 110 4.41 -12.16 -11.66
C SER A 110 3.64 -11.42 -10.58
N THR A 111 2.86 -10.43 -10.97
CA THR A 111 2.09 -9.57 -10.06
C THR A 111 0.63 -9.51 -10.47
N GLY A 112 -0.25 -9.84 -9.53
CA GLY A 112 -1.68 -9.64 -9.69
C GLY A 112 -2.02 -8.16 -9.62
N ILE A 113 -2.82 -7.69 -10.57
CA ILE A 113 -3.37 -6.33 -10.58
C ILE A 113 -4.86 -6.35 -10.33
N ILE A 114 -5.35 -5.37 -9.58
CA ILE A 114 -6.76 -5.15 -9.27
C ILE A 114 -7.14 -3.74 -9.68
N THR A 115 -8.43 -3.50 -9.89
CA THR A 115 -8.98 -2.14 -10.06
C THR A 115 -9.79 -1.77 -8.84
N ASP A 116 -9.65 -0.56 -8.33
CA ASP A 116 -10.53 -0.06 -7.28
C ASP A 116 -11.95 0.21 -7.82
N LYS A 117 -12.97 0.02 -6.97
CA LYS A 117 -14.39 0.24 -7.34
C LYS A 117 -14.65 1.75 -7.54
N GLY A 118 -14.38 2.24 -8.73
CA GLY A 118 -14.69 3.64 -9.08
C GLY A 118 -13.59 4.39 -9.80
N ASP A 119 -12.35 4.00 -9.63
CA ASP A 119 -11.21 4.58 -10.32
C ASP A 119 -10.66 3.59 -11.36
N TYR A 120 -10.28 4.11 -12.52
CA TYR A 120 -9.67 3.32 -13.60
C TYR A 120 -8.20 2.99 -13.33
N GLU A 121 -7.77 3.11 -12.06
CA GLU A 121 -6.39 2.92 -11.65
C GLU A 121 -6.12 1.46 -11.29
N PHE A 122 -5.08 0.92 -11.90
CA PHE A 122 -4.56 -0.38 -11.50
C PHE A 122 -3.75 -0.27 -10.21
N GLN A 123 -3.93 -1.23 -9.33
CA GLN A 123 -3.14 -1.39 -8.12
C GLN A 123 -2.59 -2.82 -8.04
N ALA A 124 -1.43 -2.98 -7.43
CA ALA A 124 -0.94 -4.30 -7.09
C ALA A 124 -1.86 -4.95 -6.06
N LYS A 125 -2.13 -6.23 -6.22
CA LYS A 125 -2.93 -7.00 -5.27
C LYS A 125 -2.21 -7.21 -3.95
N GLU A 126 -0.90 -7.45 -3.98
CA GLU A 126 -0.10 -7.84 -2.81
C GLU A 126 1.36 -7.37 -2.92
N PRO A 127 2.12 -7.33 -1.80
CA PRO A 127 3.56 -7.10 -1.82
C PRO A 127 4.29 -8.16 -2.64
N MET A 128 5.44 -7.80 -3.20
CA MET A 128 6.27 -8.70 -4.01
C MET A 128 7.44 -9.26 -3.20
N SER A 129 7.47 -10.57 -3.00
CA SER A 129 8.60 -11.25 -2.34
C SER A 129 9.83 -11.28 -3.24
N ILE A 130 10.98 -10.89 -2.69
CA ILE A 130 12.26 -10.87 -3.40
C ILE A 130 13.12 -12.05 -2.97
N THR A 131 13.70 -12.01 -1.77
CA THR A 131 14.57 -13.06 -1.26
C THR A 131 14.41 -13.25 0.25
N ALA A 132 14.91 -14.35 0.79
CA ALA A 132 14.95 -14.55 2.24
C ALA A 132 15.95 -13.59 2.90
N VAL A 133 15.59 -13.08 4.07
CA VAL A 133 16.56 -12.47 4.98
C VAL A 133 17.35 -13.60 5.62
N SER A 134 18.64 -13.68 5.35
CA SER A 134 19.54 -14.73 5.85
C SER A 134 20.47 -14.14 6.89
N PRO A 135 20.10 -14.18 8.19
CA PRO A 135 20.95 -13.61 9.24
C PRO A 135 22.36 -14.22 9.27
N GLU A 136 22.52 -15.44 8.77
CA GLU A 136 23.79 -16.16 8.74
C GLU A 136 24.82 -15.52 7.81
N THR A 137 24.37 -14.84 6.75
CA THR A 137 25.25 -14.34 5.67
C THR A 137 25.17 -12.84 5.47
N ILE A 138 24.02 -12.22 5.68
CA ILE A 138 23.76 -10.82 5.32
C ILE A 138 24.75 -9.84 5.95
N ALA A 139 25.20 -10.10 7.20
CA ALA A 139 26.15 -9.24 7.90
C ALA A 139 27.51 -9.12 7.20
N SER A 140 27.87 -10.10 6.36
CA SER A 140 29.13 -10.11 5.57
C SER A 140 28.94 -9.73 4.11
N GLU A 141 27.72 -9.52 3.65
CA GLU A 141 27.42 -9.13 2.26
C GLU A 141 27.66 -7.62 2.04
N GLN A 142 27.92 -7.26 0.80
CA GLN A 142 27.89 -5.88 0.30
C GLN A 142 26.67 -5.74 -0.61
N PHE A 143 26.02 -4.58 -0.62
CA PHE A 143 24.78 -4.37 -1.38
C PHE A 143 24.90 -4.80 -2.85
N ALA A 144 25.88 -4.27 -3.56
CA ALA A 144 26.10 -4.52 -4.99
C ALA A 144 26.30 -6.01 -5.37
N THR A 145 26.69 -6.86 -4.41
CA THR A 145 26.91 -8.30 -4.62
C THR A 145 25.96 -9.17 -3.80
N SER A 146 25.02 -8.55 -3.08
CA SER A 146 24.08 -9.23 -2.21
C SER A 146 23.07 -10.10 -2.99
N HIS A 147 22.55 -11.14 -2.35
CA HIS A 147 21.43 -11.90 -2.89
C HIS A 147 20.18 -11.06 -3.10
N PHE A 148 20.02 -10.00 -2.30
CA PHE A 148 18.91 -9.06 -2.43
C PHE A 148 19.00 -8.29 -3.74
N TRP A 149 20.14 -7.64 -4.00
CA TRP A 149 20.32 -6.82 -5.19
C TRP A 149 20.31 -7.62 -6.48
N ARG A 150 21.02 -8.76 -6.51
CA ARG A 150 21.03 -9.64 -7.68
C ARG A 150 19.65 -10.12 -8.14
N LYS A 151 18.67 -10.20 -7.22
CA LYS A 151 17.26 -10.53 -7.54
C LYS A 151 16.37 -9.32 -7.81
N LEU A 152 16.90 -8.12 -7.71
CA LEU A 152 16.17 -6.88 -7.97
C LEU A 152 16.72 -6.08 -9.14
N GLU A 153 18.03 -6.14 -9.38
CA GLU A 153 18.74 -5.29 -10.33
C GLU A 153 18.08 -5.27 -11.72
N HIS A 154 17.70 -6.44 -12.21
CA HIS A 154 17.01 -6.59 -13.49
C HIS A 154 15.78 -7.48 -13.31
N LEU A 155 14.58 -6.93 -13.57
CA LEU A 155 13.34 -7.64 -13.42
C LEU A 155 12.61 -7.81 -14.76
N LEU A 156 12.06 -9.00 -14.97
CA LEU A 156 11.00 -9.24 -15.95
C LEU A 156 9.68 -9.33 -15.17
N LEU A 157 8.89 -8.27 -15.18
CA LEU A 157 7.59 -8.20 -14.52
C LEU A 157 6.49 -8.66 -15.49
N VAL A 158 5.62 -9.57 -15.03
CA VAL A 158 4.44 -10.02 -15.78
C VAL A 158 3.20 -9.69 -14.96
N TYR A 159 2.30 -8.89 -15.54
CA TYR A 159 1.08 -8.41 -14.91
C TYR A 159 -0.12 -9.25 -15.33
N TYR A 160 -0.89 -9.77 -14.35
CA TYR A 160 -2.13 -10.49 -14.63
C TYR A 160 -3.30 -9.86 -13.86
N PHE A 161 -4.48 -9.86 -14.45
CA PHE A 161 -5.68 -9.35 -13.80
C PHE A 161 -6.22 -10.36 -12.81
N TYR A 162 -6.29 -9.94 -11.55
CA TYR A 162 -6.90 -10.72 -10.48
C TYR A 162 -8.39 -10.39 -10.38
N ALA A 163 -9.22 -11.23 -10.98
CA ALA A 163 -10.66 -10.98 -11.06
C ALA A 163 -11.42 -11.28 -9.75
N GLY A 164 -10.76 -11.87 -8.74
CA GLY A 164 -11.37 -12.18 -7.44
C GLY A 164 -11.03 -13.58 -6.94
N ARG A 165 -11.35 -13.85 -5.68
CA ARG A 165 -11.04 -15.14 -5.02
C ARG A 165 -11.87 -16.31 -5.53
N ASP A 166 -13.06 -16.03 -6.05
CA ASP A 166 -13.98 -17.04 -6.56
C ASP A 166 -13.73 -17.38 -8.03
N VAL A 167 -12.86 -16.63 -8.68
CA VAL A 167 -12.44 -16.88 -10.06
C VAL A 167 -11.29 -17.88 -10.05
N PRO A 168 -11.38 -18.99 -10.81
CA PRO A 168 -10.28 -19.93 -10.95
C PRO A 168 -9.02 -19.24 -11.48
N TYR A 169 -7.84 -19.67 -11.04
CA TYR A 169 -6.57 -19.16 -11.59
C TYR A 169 -6.48 -19.30 -13.12
N ALA A 170 -7.08 -20.36 -13.66
CA ALA A 170 -7.18 -20.61 -15.09
C ALA A 170 -7.75 -19.43 -15.89
N ASP A 171 -8.65 -18.66 -15.28
CA ASP A 171 -9.36 -17.55 -15.92
C ASP A 171 -8.67 -16.19 -15.71
N PHE A 172 -7.54 -16.14 -15.00
CA PHE A 172 -6.77 -14.90 -14.86
C PHE A 172 -6.10 -14.54 -16.19
N THR A 173 -6.22 -13.28 -16.58
CA THR A 173 -5.79 -12.78 -17.88
C THR A 173 -4.47 -12.03 -17.77
N ILE A 174 -3.49 -12.32 -18.63
CA ILE A 174 -2.26 -11.54 -18.74
C ILE A 174 -2.60 -10.15 -19.32
N ARG A 175 -2.09 -9.10 -18.66
CA ARG A 175 -2.37 -7.70 -19.01
C ARG A 175 -1.18 -6.96 -19.58
N GLY A 176 0.02 -7.38 -19.26
CA GLY A 176 1.23 -6.75 -19.74
C GLY A 176 2.47 -7.38 -19.15
N PHE A 177 3.60 -6.90 -19.60
CA PHE A 177 4.91 -7.25 -19.06
C PHE A 177 5.87 -6.09 -19.30
N GLU A 178 6.93 -6.01 -18.51
CA GLU A 178 8.02 -5.06 -18.72
C GLU A 178 9.36 -5.62 -18.26
N PHE A 179 10.43 -5.12 -18.87
CA PHE A 179 11.77 -5.23 -18.36
C PHE A 179 12.04 -3.98 -17.52
N HIS A 180 12.08 -4.16 -16.22
CA HIS A 180 12.23 -3.07 -15.28
C HIS A 180 13.68 -2.97 -14.80
N GLU A 181 14.20 -1.76 -14.84
CA GLU A 181 15.48 -1.34 -14.28
C GLU A 181 15.21 -0.14 -13.37
N TRP A 182 15.85 -0.11 -12.22
CA TRP A 182 15.71 0.95 -11.24
C TRP A 182 16.49 2.18 -11.66
N ASP A 183 15.96 3.38 -11.44
CA ASP A 183 16.76 4.60 -11.53
C ASP A 183 17.68 4.75 -10.30
N ASN A 184 18.57 5.75 -10.32
CA ASN A 184 19.57 5.92 -9.27
C ASN A 184 18.92 6.23 -7.92
N GLU A 185 17.85 7.02 -7.90
CA GLU A 185 17.12 7.41 -6.70
C GLU A 185 16.48 6.17 -6.05
N ASP A 186 15.87 5.32 -6.83
CA ASP A 186 15.28 4.06 -6.35
C ASP A 186 16.36 3.10 -5.81
N VAL A 187 17.53 3.03 -6.47
CA VAL A 187 18.67 2.21 -6.01
C VAL A 187 19.16 2.68 -4.64
N GLU A 188 19.29 3.99 -4.42
CA GLU A 188 19.71 4.56 -3.13
C GLU A 188 18.74 4.21 -2.00
N VAL A 189 17.43 4.25 -2.26
CA VAL A 189 16.41 3.82 -1.29
C VAL A 189 16.52 2.34 -0.98
N LEU A 190 16.67 1.49 -2.01
CA LEU A 190 16.79 0.03 -1.84
C LEU A 190 18.07 -0.34 -1.09
N GLU A 191 19.19 0.35 -1.37
CA GLU A 191 20.45 0.17 -0.63
C GLU A 191 20.33 0.60 0.83
N SER A 192 19.66 1.73 1.09
CA SER A 192 19.39 2.22 2.44
C SER A 192 18.54 1.22 3.23
N ASP A 193 17.46 0.72 2.66
CA ASP A 193 16.60 -0.28 3.27
C ASP A 193 17.37 -1.58 3.60
N TRP A 194 18.13 -2.09 2.64
CA TRP A 194 18.94 -3.29 2.83
C TRP A 194 20.01 -3.10 3.90
N THR A 195 20.69 -1.94 3.89
CA THR A 195 21.73 -1.59 4.86
C THR A 195 21.18 -1.53 6.27
N LEU A 196 20.00 -0.94 6.47
CA LEU A 196 19.33 -0.91 7.77
C LEU A 196 19.09 -2.32 8.31
N VAL A 197 18.62 -3.25 7.47
CA VAL A 197 18.40 -4.66 7.89
C VAL A 197 19.72 -5.36 8.19
N ARG A 198 20.74 -5.21 7.32
CA ARG A 198 22.07 -5.78 7.52
C ARG A 198 22.69 -5.33 8.85
N ASP A 199 22.73 -4.02 9.07
CA ASP A 199 23.37 -3.43 10.24
C ASP A 199 22.65 -3.78 11.54
N PHE A 200 21.31 -3.87 11.49
CA PHE A 200 20.52 -4.32 12.63
C PHE A 200 20.85 -5.77 13.01
N ILE A 201 20.95 -6.66 12.02
CA ILE A 201 21.32 -8.05 12.26
C ILE A 201 22.76 -8.14 12.76
N ALA A 202 23.70 -7.40 12.19
CA ALA A 202 25.08 -7.34 12.65
C ALA A 202 25.18 -6.86 14.11
N GLN A 203 24.39 -5.86 14.52
CA GLN A 203 24.31 -5.40 15.91
C GLN A 203 23.76 -6.48 16.86
N ILE A 204 22.71 -7.22 16.46
CA ILE A 204 22.20 -8.34 17.24
C ILE A 204 23.31 -9.37 17.44
N GLN A 205 23.99 -9.79 16.37
CA GLN A 205 25.06 -10.78 16.42
C GLN A 205 26.24 -10.34 17.28
N HIS A 206 26.63 -9.07 17.19
CA HIS A 206 27.74 -8.52 18.00
C HIS A 206 27.41 -8.43 19.49
N ARG A 207 26.15 -8.21 19.85
CA ARG A 207 25.71 -8.06 21.25
C ARG A 207 25.31 -9.37 21.92
N SER A 208 25.07 -10.41 21.14
CA SER A 208 24.62 -11.71 21.66
C SER A 208 25.79 -12.65 21.89
N SER A 209 25.75 -13.39 22.98
CA SER A 209 26.80 -14.33 23.39
C SER A 209 26.60 -15.74 22.81
N SER A 210 25.43 -16.01 22.24
CA SER A 210 25.08 -17.32 21.70
C SER A 210 24.10 -17.22 20.51
N LYS A 211 24.05 -18.28 19.70
CA LYS A 211 23.09 -18.39 18.59
C LYS A 211 21.64 -18.30 19.08
N ALA A 212 21.32 -18.93 20.20
CA ALA A 212 19.98 -18.91 20.77
C ALA A 212 19.57 -17.49 21.20
N GLU A 213 20.49 -16.71 21.73
CA GLU A 213 20.26 -15.31 22.08
C GLU A 213 20.05 -14.45 20.84
N CYS A 214 20.81 -14.65 19.75
CA CYS A 214 20.55 -14.01 18.46
C CYS A 214 19.14 -14.31 17.95
N GLU A 215 18.76 -15.60 17.90
CA GLU A 215 17.46 -16.03 17.41
C GLU A 215 16.30 -15.46 18.21
N ALA A 216 16.46 -15.27 19.52
CA ALA A 216 15.48 -14.62 20.39
C ALA A 216 15.26 -13.14 20.04
N GLN A 217 16.25 -12.46 19.42
CA GLN A 217 16.16 -11.06 19.00
C GLN A 217 15.61 -10.89 17.55
N TYR A 218 15.67 -11.92 16.70
CA TYR A 218 15.26 -11.80 15.30
C TYR A 218 13.79 -11.41 15.05
N PRO A 219 12.81 -11.67 15.94
CA PRO A 219 11.46 -11.09 15.76
C PRO A 219 11.46 -9.57 15.61
N ARG A 220 12.46 -8.89 16.18
CA ARG A 220 12.64 -7.44 16.11
C ARG A 220 12.96 -6.92 14.71
N ILE A 221 13.54 -7.77 13.81
CA ILE A 221 13.81 -7.43 12.41
C ILE A 221 12.53 -6.91 11.74
N SER A 222 11.38 -7.56 11.97
CA SER A 222 10.11 -7.11 11.40
C SER A 222 9.42 -6.04 12.27
N SER A 223 9.42 -6.18 13.60
CA SER A 223 8.66 -5.29 14.47
C SER A 223 9.27 -3.90 14.64
N GLU A 224 10.58 -3.76 14.51
CA GLU A 224 11.27 -2.47 14.72
C GLU A 224 11.69 -1.80 13.40
N LEU A 225 12.09 -2.59 12.38
CA LEU A 225 12.62 -2.01 11.15
C LEU A 225 11.55 -1.63 10.12
N ASN A 226 10.45 -2.36 10.02
CA ASN A 226 9.46 -2.10 8.96
C ASN A 226 8.96 -0.65 8.91
N ARG A 227 9.00 0.07 10.04
CA ARG A 227 8.68 1.50 10.14
C ARG A 227 9.76 2.44 9.59
N GLN A 228 10.99 1.94 9.44
CA GLN A 228 12.15 2.70 8.95
C GLN A 228 12.42 2.42 7.47
N LEU A 229 12.00 1.25 6.97
CA LEU A 229 12.15 0.85 5.59
C LEU A 229 11.15 1.61 4.71
N MET A 230 11.62 2.21 3.60
CA MET A 230 10.79 2.98 2.69
C MET A 230 10.11 2.09 1.65
N TYR A 231 10.87 1.30 0.90
CA TYR A 231 10.36 0.49 -0.21
C TYR A 231 10.12 -0.96 0.16
N THR A 232 10.84 -1.46 1.15
CA THR A 232 10.76 -2.87 1.53
C THR A 232 10.09 -3.08 2.88
N ASP A 233 9.69 -4.31 3.13
CA ASP A 233 9.38 -4.85 4.45
C ASP A 233 10.05 -6.21 4.66
N THR A 234 10.08 -6.65 5.90
CA THR A 234 10.59 -7.97 6.29
C THR A 234 9.46 -8.80 6.88
N SER A 235 8.89 -9.72 6.10
CA SER A 235 7.77 -10.55 6.50
C SER A 235 7.91 -11.98 5.94
N PRO A 236 7.45 -13.03 6.61
CA PRO A 236 6.78 -13.04 7.91
C PRO A 236 7.73 -12.74 9.08
N LYS A 237 7.17 -12.65 10.29
CA LYS A 237 7.95 -12.47 11.52
C LYS A 237 8.62 -13.79 11.93
N TRP A 238 9.86 -13.74 12.41
CA TRP A 238 10.56 -14.89 12.99
C TRP A 238 9.68 -15.58 14.07
N PRO A 239 9.63 -16.91 14.21
CA PRO A 239 10.54 -17.93 13.66
C PRO A 239 10.28 -18.34 12.21
N ASN A 240 9.21 -17.89 11.57
CA ASN A 240 9.09 -18.04 10.12
C ASN A 240 10.12 -17.11 9.46
N ARG A 241 11.00 -17.68 8.62
CA ARG A 241 12.12 -16.96 8.03
C ARG A 241 11.65 -15.71 7.30
N PRO A 242 12.05 -14.48 7.74
CA PRO A 242 11.66 -13.24 7.06
C PRO A 242 12.16 -13.22 5.62
N ARG A 243 11.43 -12.52 4.79
CA ARG A 243 11.81 -12.24 3.40
C ARG A 243 11.78 -10.75 3.17
N PHE A 244 12.75 -10.23 2.44
CA PHE A 244 12.61 -8.93 1.81
C PHE A 244 11.45 -8.98 0.82
N ARG A 245 10.54 -8.03 0.93
CA ARG A 245 9.45 -7.84 -0.02
C ARG A 245 9.37 -6.37 -0.40
N LEU A 246 9.14 -6.07 -1.66
CA LEU A 246 8.69 -4.74 -2.04
C LEU A 246 7.29 -4.50 -1.47
N LYS A 247 7.08 -3.38 -0.80
CA LYS A 247 5.77 -3.01 -0.27
C LYS A 247 4.74 -2.92 -1.39
N ARG A 248 3.49 -3.23 -1.09
CA ARG A 248 2.39 -3.20 -2.08
C ARG A 248 2.30 -1.86 -2.82
N ARG A 249 2.59 -0.73 -2.15
CA ARG A 249 2.55 0.60 -2.76
C ARG A 249 3.66 0.79 -3.79
N VAL A 250 4.87 0.34 -3.51
CA VAL A 250 5.98 0.34 -4.48
C VAL A 250 5.59 -0.47 -5.71
N VAL A 251 5.08 -1.69 -5.51
CA VAL A 251 4.60 -2.53 -6.63
C VAL A 251 3.43 -1.86 -7.38
N THR A 252 2.55 -1.16 -6.67
CA THR A 252 1.46 -0.37 -7.28
C THR A 252 2.01 0.76 -8.15
N SER A 253 3.03 1.50 -7.69
CA SER A 253 3.68 2.55 -8.47
C SER A 253 4.31 1.98 -9.75
N LEU A 254 4.98 0.81 -9.69
CA LEU A 254 5.50 0.13 -10.89
C LEU A 254 4.36 -0.20 -11.89
N VAL A 255 3.28 -0.80 -11.39
CA VAL A 255 2.08 -1.10 -12.20
C VAL A 255 1.53 0.17 -12.85
N GLN A 256 1.35 1.23 -12.09
CA GLN A 256 0.78 2.49 -12.58
C GLN A 256 1.67 3.14 -13.63
N THR A 257 2.97 3.18 -13.40
CA THR A 257 3.96 3.69 -14.36
C THR A 257 3.91 2.90 -15.68
N HIS A 258 3.84 1.56 -15.60
CA HIS A 258 3.71 0.70 -16.78
C HIS A 258 2.46 1.01 -17.62
N PHE A 259 1.33 1.26 -16.95
CA PHE A 259 0.06 1.61 -17.62
C PHE A 259 -0.10 3.10 -17.91
N GLY A 260 0.97 3.90 -17.81
CA GLY A 260 1.02 5.30 -18.23
C GLY A 260 0.49 6.30 -17.19
N MET A 261 0.28 5.87 -15.96
CA MET A 261 -0.04 6.74 -14.84
C MET A 261 1.24 7.10 -14.08
N ARG A 262 1.49 8.38 -13.88
CA ARG A 262 2.65 8.85 -13.11
C ARG A 262 2.19 9.96 -12.17
N GLY A 263 2.66 9.91 -10.93
CA GLY A 263 2.56 11.00 -9.99
C GLY A 263 3.51 12.15 -10.32
N GLU A 264 3.37 13.24 -9.59
CA GLU A 264 4.30 14.36 -9.65
C GLU A 264 5.62 13.99 -8.96
N THR A 265 6.75 14.27 -9.61
CA THR A 265 8.08 14.16 -9.02
C THR A 265 8.42 15.44 -8.26
N LEU A 266 8.96 15.31 -7.04
CA LEU A 266 9.46 16.44 -6.26
C LEU A 266 10.82 16.91 -6.78
N PRO A 267 11.22 18.18 -6.51
CA PRO A 267 12.52 18.70 -6.91
C PRO A 267 13.69 18.17 -6.06
N GLU A 268 13.42 17.56 -4.93
CA GLU A 268 14.41 16.95 -4.03
C GLU A 268 14.08 15.48 -3.82
N ASP A 269 15.10 14.62 -3.78
CA ASP A 269 15.00 13.19 -3.54
C ASP A 269 15.28 12.85 -2.07
N TYR A 270 14.71 11.72 -1.61
CA TYR A 270 14.84 11.27 -0.23
C TYR A 270 15.00 9.75 -0.22
N SER A 271 16.11 9.28 0.34
CA SER A 271 16.45 7.85 0.41
C SER A 271 16.05 7.20 1.74
N THR A 272 15.71 8.03 2.74
CA THR A 272 15.33 7.55 4.09
C THR A 272 14.19 8.38 4.68
N PHE A 273 13.42 7.76 5.59
CA PHE A 273 12.46 8.52 6.40
C PHE A 273 13.13 9.58 7.29
N SER A 274 14.39 9.37 7.69
CA SER A 274 15.15 10.36 8.49
C SER A 274 15.39 11.64 7.71
N GLU A 275 15.64 11.57 6.41
CA GLU A 275 15.77 12.75 5.54
C GLU A 275 14.45 13.49 5.39
N ILE A 276 13.33 12.77 5.22
CA ILE A 276 12.00 13.37 5.21
C ILE A 276 11.70 14.05 6.55
N ASP A 277 12.03 13.41 7.67
CA ASP A 277 11.86 13.97 9.01
C ASP A 277 12.70 15.23 9.21
N ALA A 278 13.97 15.24 8.74
CA ALA A 278 14.84 16.42 8.77
C ALA A 278 14.26 17.55 7.91
N LYS A 279 13.77 17.25 6.72
CA LYS A 279 13.08 18.25 5.87
C LYS A 279 11.83 18.82 6.56
N CYS A 280 11.01 17.97 7.17
CA CYS A 280 9.84 18.39 7.94
C CYS A 280 10.25 19.31 9.09
N HIS A 281 11.33 19.01 9.80
CA HIS A 281 11.88 19.85 10.86
C HIS A 281 12.29 21.24 10.33
N ASP A 282 13.06 21.31 9.25
CA ASP A 282 13.48 22.56 8.62
C ASP A 282 12.28 23.41 8.18
N LEU A 283 11.27 22.76 7.60
CA LEU A 283 10.04 23.42 7.19
C LEU A 283 9.24 23.94 8.39
N ALA A 284 9.21 23.16 9.48
CA ALA A 284 8.56 23.57 10.72
C ALA A 284 9.24 24.81 11.33
N VAL A 285 10.57 24.81 11.46
CA VAL A 285 11.35 25.93 11.98
C VAL A 285 11.08 27.23 11.20
N ARG A 286 10.98 27.15 9.86
CA ARG A 286 10.76 28.33 9.00
C ARG A 286 9.31 28.85 9.04
N ASN A 287 8.35 28.00 9.37
CA ASN A 287 6.94 28.32 9.18
C ASN A 287 6.08 28.26 10.47
N ALA A 288 6.64 27.79 11.58
CA ALA A 288 5.92 27.75 12.86
C ALA A 288 5.38 29.14 13.26
N GLY A 289 4.15 29.13 13.76
CA GLY A 289 3.44 30.35 14.19
C GLY A 289 2.70 31.09 13.08
N LYS A 290 3.01 30.83 11.78
CA LYS A 290 2.25 31.39 10.67
C LYS A 290 0.84 30.81 10.64
N THR A 291 -0.14 31.64 10.31
CA THR A 291 -1.50 31.17 10.08
C THR A 291 -1.61 30.39 8.76
N VAL A 292 -2.64 29.55 8.65
CA VAL A 292 -2.95 28.88 7.38
C VAL A 292 -3.12 29.86 6.23
N SER A 293 -3.76 31.03 6.48
CA SER A 293 -3.96 32.08 5.47
C SER A 293 -2.63 32.71 5.02
N GLU A 294 -1.69 32.97 5.95
CA GLU A 294 -0.35 33.49 5.62
C GLU A 294 0.44 32.47 4.79
N LEU A 295 0.42 31.19 5.18
CA LEU A 295 1.06 30.12 4.40
C LEU A 295 0.48 30.00 3.00
N MET A 296 -0.84 30.09 2.85
CA MET A 296 -1.49 30.07 1.53
C MET A 296 -1.03 31.23 0.66
N GLN A 297 -0.90 32.43 1.23
CA GLN A 297 -0.44 33.61 0.51
C GLN A 297 1.03 33.46 0.06
N GLU A 298 1.92 33.03 0.96
CA GLU A 298 3.35 32.83 0.66
C GLU A 298 3.58 31.74 -0.40
N LEU A 299 2.73 30.71 -0.43
CA LEU A 299 2.85 29.56 -1.33
C LEU A 299 1.99 29.69 -2.61
N ASP A 300 1.42 30.87 -2.85
CA ASP A 300 0.51 31.16 -3.98
C ASP A 300 -0.66 30.16 -4.10
N ILE A 301 -1.25 29.77 -2.98
CA ILE A 301 -2.40 28.88 -2.92
C ILE A 301 -3.69 29.72 -2.92
N ARG A 302 -4.47 29.64 -3.99
CA ARG A 302 -5.74 30.36 -4.10
C ARG A 302 -6.79 29.80 -3.13
N PRO A 303 -7.44 30.64 -2.32
CA PRO A 303 -8.49 30.17 -1.42
C PRO A 303 -9.69 29.65 -2.21
N PRO A 304 -10.30 28.52 -1.77
CA PRO A 304 -11.55 28.03 -2.35
C PRO A 304 -12.69 29.04 -2.16
N LYS A 305 -13.67 29.04 -3.08
CA LYS A 305 -14.83 29.96 -3.02
C LYS A 305 -15.68 29.78 -1.75
N ASP A 306 -15.71 28.56 -1.22
CA ASP A 306 -16.51 28.19 -0.05
C ASP A 306 -15.75 28.37 1.29
N GLY A 307 -14.61 29.08 1.27
CA GLY A 307 -13.76 29.28 2.44
C GLY A 307 -12.67 28.23 2.63
N VAL A 308 -11.73 28.52 3.54
CA VAL A 308 -10.56 27.67 3.81
C VAL A 308 -10.97 26.47 4.66
N SER A 309 -10.85 25.26 4.11
CA SER A 309 -11.14 24.01 4.80
C SER A 309 -9.85 23.25 5.15
N LYS A 310 -9.95 22.24 6.03
CA LYS A 310 -8.81 21.37 6.42
C LYS A 310 -8.09 20.70 5.24
N GLY A 311 -8.75 20.53 4.10
CA GLY A 311 -8.15 19.95 2.89
C GLY A 311 -7.00 20.79 2.31
N VAL A 312 -6.91 22.09 2.62
CA VAL A 312 -5.80 22.95 2.15
C VAL A 312 -4.46 22.58 2.80
N ALA A 313 -4.49 21.99 4.00
CA ALA A 313 -3.26 21.59 4.71
C ALA A 313 -2.40 20.64 3.88
N GLU A 314 -3.03 19.73 3.14
CA GLU A 314 -2.35 18.80 2.24
C GLU A 314 -1.65 19.55 1.09
N THR A 315 -2.34 20.51 0.47
CA THR A 315 -1.76 21.37 -0.57
C THR A 315 -0.59 22.19 -0.03
N ILE A 316 -0.69 22.73 1.20
CA ILE A 316 0.40 23.47 1.85
C ILE A 316 1.65 22.57 1.95
N VAL A 317 1.51 21.32 2.42
CA VAL A 317 2.64 20.39 2.53
C VAL A 317 3.29 20.13 1.18
N VAL A 318 2.49 19.82 0.16
CA VAL A 318 3.03 19.59 -1.19
C VAL A 318 3.82 20.82 -1.68
N ARG A 319 3.31 22.03 -1.47
CA ARG A 319 4.00 23.28 -1.83
C ARG A 319 5.28 23.49 -1.03
N LEU A 320 5.27 23.18 0.27
CA LEU A 320 6.45 23.29 1.12
C LEU A 320 7.57 22.33 0.69
N PHE A 321 7.22 21.18 0.15
CA PHE A 321 8.17 20.24 -0.47
C PHE A 321 8.53 20.60 -1.93
N GLY A 322 8.04 21.72 -2.45
CA GLY A 322 8.35 22.21 -3.80
C GLY A 322 7.45 21.63 -4.91
N GLY A 323 6.47 20.82 -4.57
CA GLY A 323 5.51 20.25 -5.51
C GLY A 323 4.42 21.22 -5.94
N THR A 324 3.62 20.83 -6.92
CA THR A 324 2.53 21.63 -7.51
C THR A 324 1.15 21.00 -7.35
N SER A 325 1.08 19.72 -7.04
CA SER A 325 -0.14 18.96 -6.82
C SER A 325 -0.93 19.48 -5.60
N ARG A 326 -2.22 19.16 -5.57
CA ARG A 326 -3.09 19.52 -4.44
C ARG A 326 -3.10 18.47 -3.34
N LYS A 327 -2.75 17.23 -3.68
CA LYS A 327 -2.77 16.10 -2.74
C LYS A 327 -1.42 15.43 -2.70
N MET A 328 -1.04 14.94 -1.53
CA MET A 328 0.18 14.15 -1.38
C MET A 328 0.10 12.81 -2.11
N ALA A 329 -1.09 12.24 -2.26
CA ALA A 329 -1.29 11.02 -3.05
C ALA A 329 -1.02 11.20 -4.55
N ASP A 330 -1.01 12.44 -5.06
CA ASP A 330 -0.67 12.76 -6.45
C ASP A 330 0.85 12.94 -6.64
N VAL A 331 1.62 12.91 -5.54
CA VAL A 331 3.10 13.00 -5.53
C VAL A 331 3.67 11.59 -5.41
N GLU A 332 4.49 11.21 -6.38
CA GLU A 332 5.00 9.84 -6.53
C GLU A 332 5.70 9.32 -5.26
N LEU A 333 6.60 10.11 -4.69
CA LEU A 333 7.31 9.74 -3.46
C LEU A 333 6.35 9.38 -2.33
N PHE A 334 5.43 10.28 -1.98
CA PHE A 334 4.55 10.09 -0.83
C PHE A 334 3.59 8.92 -1.00
N ASP A 335 3.07 8.72 -2.21
CA ASP A 335 2.21 7.55 -2.50
C ASP A 335 3.01 6.25 -2.42
N ARG A 336 4.20 6.21 -3.04
CA ARG A 336 5.08 5.03 -3.10
C ARG A 336 5.51 4.56 -1.70
N ILE A 337 5.86 5.48 -0.80
CA ILE A 337 6.27 5.11 0.58
C ILE A 337 5.10 4.96 1.55
N GLY A 338 3.86 5.25 1.13
CA GLY A 338 2.68 5.17 1.98
C GLY A 338 2.61 6.23 3.07
N LEU A 339 3.10 7.44 2.80
CA LEU A 339 3.04 8.57 3.73
C LEU A 339 1.73 9.35 3.54
N LEU A 340 0.77 9.16 4.46
CA LEU A 340 -0.57 9.74 4.36
C LEU A 340 -0.68 11.04 5.16
N PRO A 341 -1.12 12.15 4.56
CA PRO A 341 -1.31 13.41 5.29
C PRO A 341 -2.57 13.37 6.14
N LYS A 342 -2.47 13.91 7.36
CA LYS A 342 -3.61 14.18 8.24
C LYS A 342 -3.38 15.48 9.01
N SER A 343 -4.29 16.43 8.84
CA SER A 343 -4.27 17.66 9.62
C SER A 343 -4.92 17.46 10.99
N ILE A 344 -4.26 17.94 12.04
CA ILE A 344 -4.74 17.96 13.41
C ILE A 344 -4.74 19.42 13.90
N VAL A 345 -5.86 19.83 14.48
CA VAL A 345 -5.96 21.12 15.17
C VAL A 345 -5.96 20.84 16.68
N LEU A 346 -4.93 21.29 17.35
CA LEU A 346 -4.79 21.22 18.80
C LEU A 346 -5.49 22.43 19.42
N THR A 347 -6.19 22.20 20.53
CA THR A 347 -6.64 23.30 21.36
C THR A 347 -5.44 23.97 22.05
N LYS A 348 -5.58 25.20 22.49
CA LYS A 348 -4.53 25.97 23.19
C LYS A 348 -3.91 25.23 24.39
N SER A 349 -4.63 24.29 24.98
CA SER A 349 -4.10 23.42 26.04
C SER A 349 -3.32 22.19 25.54
N GLY A 350 -3.29 21.94 24.22
CA GLY A 350 -2.67 20.75 23.61
C GLY A 350 -3.35 19.40 23.93
N ARG A 351 -4.42 19.41 24.73
CA ARG A 351 -5.01 18.19 25.32
C ARG A 351 -6.13 17.58 24.49
N ARG A 352 -6.63 18.27 23.49
CA ARG A 352 -7.79 17.81 22.71
C ARG A 352 -7.59 18.08 21.23
N THR A 353 -7.98 17.09 20.44
CA THR A 353 -8.18 17.24 18.99
C THR A 353 -9.43 16.45 18.57
N GLU A 354 -9.86 16.61 17.34
CA GLU A 354 -10.95 15.84 16.78
C GLU A 354 -10.53 14.39 16.50
N ASP A 355 -11.52 13.48 16.51
CA ASP A 355 -11.32 12.12 16.03
C ASP A 355 -10.89 12.14 14.56
N MET A 356 -9.92 11.30 14.20
CA MET A 356 -9.36 11.25 12.87
C MET A 356 -9.95 10.08 12.06
N LYS A 357 -10.43 10.41 10.85
CA LYS A 357 -10.91 9.44 9.89
C LYS A 357 -9.72 8.74 9.22
N LEU A 358 -9.78 7.41 9.19
CA LEU A 358 -8.76 6.55 8.60
C LEU A 358 -9.26 5.87 7.32
N LEU A 359 -9.51 4.58 7.39
CA LEU A 359 -9.85 3.68 6.29
C LEU A 359 -11.37 3.60 6.08
N ARG A 360 -11.82 3.57 4.82
CA ARG A 360 -13.19 3.15 4.46
C ARG A 360 -13.31 1.62 4.60
N ILE A 361 -14.42 1.17 5.16
CA ILE A 361 -14.69 -0.26 5.37
C ILE A 361 -15.28 -0.87 4.09
N ASP A 362 -14.67 -1.94 3.59
CA ASP A 362 -15.25 -2.81 2.55
C ASP A 362 -16.02 -3.96 3.21
N PHE A 363 -17.35 -3.89 3.16
CA PHE A 363 -18.20 -4.93 3.71
C PHE A 363 -18.20 -6.22 2.89
N GLY A 364 -17.76 -6.20 1.64
CA GLY A 364 -17.50 -7.41 0.85
C GLY A 364 -16.36 -8.22 1.45
N GLU A 365 -15.26 -7.54 1.82
CA GLU A 365 -14.14 -8.15 2.53
C GLU A 365 -14.56 -8.67 3.92
N ILE A 366 -15.31 -7.86 4.69
CA ILE A 366 -15.77 -8.25 6.03
C ILE A 366 -16.67 -9.49 5.99
N ALA A 367 -17.51 -9.64 4.97
CA ALA A 367 -18.41 -10.77 4.80
C ALA A 367 -17.74 -12.04 4.28
N ASP A 368 -16.61 -11.96 3.56
CA ASP A 368 -15.92 -13.13 2.99
C ASP A 368 -15.45 -14.10 4.11
N PRO A 369 -15.96 -15.34 4.16
CA PRO A 369 -15.58 -16.32 5.17
C PRO A 369 -14.08 -16.68 5.15
N ARG A 370 -13.43 -16.57 3.99
CA ARG A 370 -12.02 -16.94 3.77
C ARG A 370 -11.04 -15.83 4.12
N GLN A 371 -11.54 -14.58 4.31
CA GLN A 371 -10.68 -13.45 4.66
C GLN A 371 -10.12 -13.64 6.06
N ARG A 372 -8.80 -13.59 6.19
CA ARG A 372 -8.10 -13.58 7.47
C ARG A 372 -7.72 -12.14 7.81
N PHE A 373 -7.47 -11.88 9.10
CA PHE A 373 -7.04 -10.56 9.53
C PHE A 373 -5.67 -10.18 8.94
N GLU A 374 -4.76 -11.15 8.87
CA GLU A 374 -3.40 -10.96 8.36
C GLU A 374 -3.35 -10.49 6.89
N ASP A 375 -4.40 -10.83 6.12
CA ASP A 375 -4.53 -10.47 4.71
C ASP A 375 -5.62 -9.38 4.50
N SER A 376 -6.06 -8.69 5.58
CA SER A 376 -7.17 -7.72 5.50
C SER A 376 -6.68 -6.31 5.18
N SER A 377 -7.56 -5.52 4.55
CA SER A 377 -7.36 -4.09 4.33
C SER A 377 -7.15 -3.32 5.65
N PHE A 378 -7.71 -3.81 6.77
CA PHE A 378 -7.51 -3.24 8.09
C PHE A 378 -6.05 -3.35 8.51
N ARG A 379 -5.49 -4.56 8.50
CA ARG A 379 -4.10 -4.77 8.87
C ARG A 379 -3.14 -4.05 7.91
N ASP A 380 -3.38 -4.16 6.62
CA ASP A 380 -2.56 -3.52 5.58
C ASP A 380 -2.51 -2.00 5.76
N TYR A 381 -3.64 -1.36 6.06
CA TYR A 381 -3.68 0.08 6.25
C TYR A 381 -2.74 0.53 7.39
N PHE A 382 -2.77 -0.14 8.52
CA PHE A 382 -1.96 0.24 9.67
C PHE A 382 -0.50 -0.22 9.58
N ALA A 383 -0.25 -1.36 8.95
CA ALA A 383 1.09 -1.93 8.84
C ALA A 383 1.94 -1.31 7.74
N GLN A 384 1.31 -0.87 6.63
CA GLN A 384 2.04 -0.39 5.44
C GLN A 384 2.03 1.13 5.27
N ASN A 385 1.22 1.85 6.05
CA ASN A 385 1.17 3.30 5.94
C ASN A 385 1.72 3.97 7.20
N GLN A 386 2.31 5.12 7.00
CA GLN A 386 2.64 6.07 8.05
C GLN A 386 1.83 7.35 7.84
N ILE A 387 1.56 8.05 8.91
CA ILE A 387 0.75 9.26 8.87
C ILE A 387 1.65 10.46 9.14
N LEU A 388 1.74 11.37 8.19
CA LEU A 388 2.31 12.69 8.43
C LEU A 388 1.24 13.58 9.04
N LEU A 389 1.31 13.78 10.35
CA LEU A 389 0.46 14.70 11.07
C LEU A 389 0.93 16.12 10.78
N ILE A 390 0.03 16.95 10.28
CA ILE A 390 0.24 18.39 10.03
C ILE A 390 -0.45 19.10 11.20
N LEU A 391 0.34 19.67 12.09
CA LEU A 391 -0.12 20.18 13.37
C LEU A 391 -0.43 21.68 13.29
N PHE A 392 -1.63 22.02 13.70
CA PHE A 392 -2.08 23.40 13.85
C PHE A 392 -2.59 23.64 15.27
N GLU A 393 -2.50 24.87 15.75
CA GLU A 393 -3.09 25.32 17.01
C GLU A 393 -4.19 26.34 16.73
N GLU A 394 -5.36 26.15 17.33
CA GLU A 394 -6.44 27.14 17.26
C GLU A 394 -6.18 28.29 18.24
N PRO A 395 -6.28 29.59 17.81
CA PRO A 395 -6.12 30.75 18.70
C PRO A 395 -7.31 30.90 19.66
N GLY A 396 -8.46 30.35 19.30
CA GLY A 396 -9.68 30.38 20.10
C GLY A 396 -10.72 29.37 19.64
N HIS A 397 -11.75 29.14 20.45
CA HIS A 397 -12.83 28.20 20.14
C HIS A 397 -13.63 28.64 18.89
N ASP A 398 -13.95 27.71 18.01
CA ASP A 398 -14.70 27.91 16.74
C ASP A 398 -14.06 28.92 15.76
N CYS A 399 -12.74 29.06 15.80
CA CYS A 399 -11.99 29.89 14.88
C CYS A 399 -12.03 29.30 13.45
N PRO A 400 -12.14 30.14 12.39
CA PRO A 400 -12.01 29.67 11.02
C PRO A 400 -10.67 28.98 10.78
N PHE A 401 -10.66 27.91 9.98
CA PHE A 401 -9.42 27.12 9.76
C PHE A 401 -8.25 27.97 9.25
N GLY A 402 -8.52 29.00 8.46
CA GLY A 402 -7.52 29.95 7.96
C GLY A 402 -6.73 30.71 9.03
N GLU A 403 -7.29 30.84 10.24
CA GLU A 403 -6.66 31.55 11.36
C GLU A 403 -5.83 30.66 12.27
N ASN A 404 -5.94 29.30 12.11
CA ASN A 404 -5.13 28.38 12.87
C ASN A 404 -3.65 28.55 12.53
N ARG A 405 -2.80 28.42 13.55
CA ARG A 405 -1.36 28.57 13.43
C ARG A 405 -0.69 27.23 13.19
N PHE A 406 0.18 27.19 12.21
CA PHE A 406 1.00 26.02 11.96
C PHE A 406 2.00 25.84 13.12
N VAL A 407 2.11 24.60 13.61
CA VAL A 407 3.00 24.23 14.72
C VAL A 407 4.19 23.42 14.20
N GLY A 408 3.97 22.51 13.28
CA GLY A 408 4.99 21.61 12.76
C GLY A 408 4.40 20.30 12.27
N PHE A 409 5.24 19.29 12.24
CA PHE A 409 4.88 17.93 11.81
C PHE A 409 5.16 16.90 12.89
N ALA A 410 4.50 15.75 12.79
CA ALA A 410 4.87 14.55 13.50
C ALA A 410 4.58 13.33 12.62
N ARG A 411 5.46 12.34 12.60
CA ARG A 411 5.26 11.12 11.84
C ARG A 411 4.76 10.01 12.76
N LEU A 412 3.52 9.58 12.56
CA LEU A 412 2.84 8.54 13.33
C LEU A 412 2.84 7.22 12.57
N TRP A 413 3.22 6.17 13.23
CA TRP A 413 3.07 4.78 12.80
C TRP A 413 2.43 3.94 13.89
N PHE A 414 1.95 2.76 13.51
CA PHE A 414 1.32 1.81 14.41
C PHE A 414 2.15 0.52 14.47
N ASP A 415 2.51 0.09 15.67
CA ASP A 415 3.20 -1.16 15.90
C ASP A 415 2.25 -2.37 15.87
N ASP A 416 2.83 -3.57 15.85
CA ASP A 416 2.05 -4.81 15.81
C ASP A 416 1.13 -4.93 17.03
N ASP A 417 1.56 -4.47 18.21
CA ASP A 417 0.77 -4.56 19.43
C ASP A 417 -0.48 -3.68 19.33
N PHE A 418 -0.35 -2.46 18.83
CA PHE A 418 -1.51 -1.60 18.55
C PHE A 418 -2.46 -2.23 17.53
N ILE A 419 -1.91 -2.84 16.47
CA ILE A 419 -2.72 -3.50 15.43
C ILE A 419 -3.50 -4.67 16.03
N GLU A 420 -2.86 -5.50 16.85
CA GLU A 420 -3.51 -6.66 17.47
C GLU A 420 -4.49 -6.28 18.60
N GLU A 421 -4.18 -5.27 19.40
CA GLU A 421 -4.98 -4.91 20.56
C GLU A 421 -6.10 -3.91 20.27
N ALA A 422 -5.89 -2.98 19.32
CA ALA A 422 -6.87 -1.92 19.04
C ALA A 422 -7.60 -2.12 17.70
N VAL A 423 -6.97 -2.68 16.66
CA VAL A 423 -7.56 -2.80 15.33
C VAL A 423 -8.23 -4.16 15.12
N HIS A 424 -7.54 -5.25 15.43
CA HIS A 424 -8.04 -6.62 15.25
C HIS A 424 -9.37 -6.88 15.99
N PRO A 425 -9.60 -6.42 17.23
CA PRO A 425 -10.89 -6.59 17.89
C PRO A 425 -12.05 -5.91 17.15
N VAL A 426 -11.80 -4.73 16.54
CA VAL A 426 -12.81 -4.02 15.74
C VAL A 426 -13.17 -4.83 14.49
N TRP A 427 -12.17 -5.32 13.75
CA TRP A 427 -12.37 -6.16 12.58
C TRP A 427 -13.13 -7.44 12.92
N ARG A 428 -12.73 -8.14 13.99
CA ARG A 428 -13.38 -9.36 14.48
C ARG A 428 -14.85 -9.08 14.88
N ARG A 429 -15.12 -7.96 15.54
CA ARG A 429 -16.48 -7.58 15.93
C ARG A 429 -17.35 -7.26 14.72
N LEU A 430 -16.84 -6.55 13.73
CA LEU A 430 -17.53 -6.30 12.46
C LEU A 430 -17.94 -7.61 11.78
N ARG A 431 -16.99 -8.53 11.63
CA ARG A 431 -17.25 -9.86 11.03
C ARG A 431 -18.32 -10.63 11.79
N HIS A 432 -18.25 -10.62 13.11
CA HIS A 432 -19.24 -11.29 13.95
C HIS A 432 -20.65 -10.71 13.72
N LEU A 433 -20.80 -9.40 13.66
CA LEU A 433 -22.09 -8.75 13.43
C LEU A 433 -22.63 -9.00 12.01
N VAL A 434 -21.78 -8.85 11.00
CA VAL A 434 -22.18 -8.97 9.59
C VAL A 434 -22.47 -10.42 9.22
N ARG A 435 -21.54 -11.33 9.51
CA ARG A 435 -21.68 -12.77 9.16
C ARG A 435 -22.64 -13.52 10.07
N GLY A 436 -22.73 -13.14 11.33
CA GLY A 436 -23.62 -13.77 12.31
C GLY A 436 -25.08 -13.27 12.25
N GLY A 437 -25.42 -12.39 11.31
CA GLY A 437 -26.75 -11.82 11.18
C GLY A 437 -27.20 -10.99 12.39
N GLN A 438 -26.25 -10.49 13.18
CA GLN A 438 -26.50 -9.72 14.41
C GLN A 438 -26.39 -8.21 14.20
N LEU A 439 -26.19 -7.78 12.95
CA LEU A 439 -26.21 -6.36 12.62
C LEU A 439 -27.61 -5.80 12.88
N ARG A 440 -27.69 -4.66 13.54
CA ARG A 440 -28.93 -3.95 13.88
C ARG A 440 -28.74 -2.46 13.66
N ASP A 441 -29.75 -1.77 13.19
CA ASP A 441 -29.82 -0.31 13.21
C ASP A 441 -30.40 0.12 14.55
N ILE A 442 -29.62 0.83 15.34
CA ILE A 442 -29.98 1.27 16.71
C ILE A 442 -30.39 2.72 16.67
N VAL A 443 -31.62 3.01 17.09
CA VAL A 443 -32.11 4.37 17.27
C VAL A 443 -31.35 5.05 18.40
N GLU A 444 -30.83 6.25 18.15
CA GLU A 444 -30.23 7.08 19.19
C GLU A 444 -31.33 7.69 20.07
N THR A 445 -31.22 7.52 21.37
CA THR A 445 -32.14 8.12 22.34
C THR A 445 -31.44 9.19 23.17
N ASP A 446 -32.23 10.12 23.73
CA ASP A 446 -31.76 11.07 24.74
C ASP A 446 -31.71 10.42 26.15
N LYS A 447 -31.52 11.25 27.19
CA LYS A 447 -31.43 10.79 28.58
C LYS A 447 -32.77 10.23 29.11
N ASP A 448 -33.87 10.66 28.50
CA ASP A 448 -35.25 10.29 28.87
C ASP A 448 -35.77 9.11 28.04
N GLY A 449 -34.93 8.54 27.17
CA GLY A 449 -35.26 7.41 26.31
C GLY A 449 -36.04 7.79 25.04
N CYS A 450 -36.24 9.09 24.76
CA CYS A 450 -36.89 9.57 23.56
C CYS A 450 -35.97 9.52 22.33
N PRO A 451 -36.50 9.10 21.15
CA PRO A 451 -35.70 9.11 19.92
C PRO A 451 -35.15 10.49 19.57
N ARG A 452 -33.84 10.58 19.34
CA ARG A 452 -33.22 11.80 18.85
C ARG A 452 -33.57 12.04 17.40
N VAL A 453 -33.96 13.26 17.06
CA VAL A 453 -34.27 13.68 15.69
C VAL A 453 -33.21 14.66 15.18
N ASN A 454 -32.95 14.60 13.89
CA ASN A 454 -32.09 15.55 13.23
C ASN A 454 -32.82 16.88 13.10
N LYS A 455 -32.25 17.95 13.65
CA LYS A 455 -32.87 19.26 13.69
C LYS A 455 -33.20 19.85 12.30
N LYS A 456 -32.44 19.50 11.26
CA LYS A 456 -32.65 20.02 9.89
C LYS A 456 -33.66 19.21 9.09
N SER A 457 -33.65 17.88 9.21
CA SER A 457 -34.46 16.98 8.37
C SER A 457 -35.66 16.37 9.09
N GLY A 458 -35.76 16.47 10.41
CA GLY A 458 -36.80 15.82 11.20
C GLY A 458 -36.67 14.29 11.25
N THR A 459 -35.65 13.70 10.65
CA THR A 459 -35.46 12.25 10.62
C THR A 459 -34.92 11.71 11.94
N VAL A 460 -35.41 10.54 12.38
CA VAL A 460 -34.90 9.84 13.56
C VAL A 460 -33.43 9.46 13.33
N ARG A 461 -32.59 9.74 14.30
CA ARG A 461 -31.18 9.38 14.25
C ARG A 461 -31.00 7.91 14.63
N SER A 462 -30.37 7.18 13.76
CA SER A 462 -30.00 5.79 14.00
C SER A 462 -28.60 5.49 13.46
N ALA A 463 -27.96 4.49 14.02
CA ALA A 463 -26.65 4.04 13.59
C ALA A 463 -26.51 2.52 13.80
N PRO A 464 -25.74 1.83 12.94
CA PRO A 464 -25.42 0.42 13.15
C PRO A 464 -24.75 0.17 14.51
N ASN A 465 -24.98 -1.03 15.07
CA ASN A 465 -24.39 -1.47 16.34
C ASN A 465 -22.91 -1.85 16.25
N PHE A 466 -22.16 -1.17 15.40
CA PHE A 466 -20.71 -1.28 15.29
C PHE A 466 -20.00 -0.68 16.52
N PRO A 467 -18.73 -1.07 16.79
CA PRO A 467 -17.94 -0.46 17.85
C PRO A 467 -17.90 1.06 17.76
N LYS A 468 -18.21 1.75 18.85
CA LYS A 468 -18.26 3.20 18.96
C LYS A 468 -17.03 3.75 19.69
N SER A 469 -16.83 5.05 19.68
CA SER A 469 -15.71 5.70 20.39
C SER A 469 -15.64 5.40 21.89
N ARG A 470 -16.73 5.04 22.53
CA ARG A 470 -16.74 4.59 23.94
C ARG A 470 -16.15 3.20 24.15
N ASP A 471 -16.10 2.36 23.11
CA ASP A 471 -15.74 0.94 23.18
C ASP A 471 -14.23 0.71 22.97
N GLY A 472 -13.50 1.66 22.39
CA GLY A 472 -12.07 1.51 22.13
C GLY A 472 -11.42 2.76 21.54
N ILE A 473 -10.11 2.69 21.32
CA ILE A 473 -9.31 3.75 20.68
C ILE A 473 -9.64 3.82 19.19
N VAL A 474 -9.72 2.67 18.53
CA VAL A 474 -10.17 2.53 17.14
C VAL A 474 -11.65 2.15 17.15
N PHE A 475 -12.45 2.79 16.32
CA PHE A 475 -13.89 2.59 16.29
C PHE A 475 -14.48 2.86 14.89
N VAL A 476 -15.79 2.60 14.72
CA VAL A 476 -16.50 2.76 13.46
C VAL A 476 -17.47 3.94 13.54
N ARG A 477 -17.43 4.79 12.53
CA ARG A 477 -18.39 5.90 12.38
C ARG A 477 -18.75 6.09 10.91
N GLY A 478 -20.05 6.27 10.65
CA GLY A 478 -20.55 6.60 9.33
C GLY A 478 -20.25 8.05 8.93
N THR A 479 -20.07 8.27 7.64
CA THR A 479 -19.93 9.61 7.04
C THR A 479 -20.90 9.76 5.88
N GLY A 480 -21.60 10.88 5.85
CA GLY A 480 -22.55 11.26 4.81
C GLY A 480 -22.69 12.77 4.76
N ARG A 481 -23.16 13.30 3.65
CA ARG A 481 -23.39 14.76 3.47
C ARG A 481 -24.60 15.22 4.27
N ASP A 482 -25.64 14.41 4.29
CA ASP A 482 -26.89 14.70 4.97
C ASP A 482 -27.61 13.39 5.38
N ALA A 483 -28.80 13.49 5.96
CA ALA A 483 -29.58 12.37 6.47
C ALA A 483 -30.02 11.37 5.39
N THR A 484 -30.00 11.74 4.11
CA THR A 484 -30.41 10.88 2.98
C THR A 484 -29.26 10.10 2.36
N ASP A 485 -28.00 10.43 2.70
CA ASP A 485 -26.77 9.82 2.15
C ASP A 485 -26.48 8.41 2.73
N LYS A 486 -27.53 7.64 3.05
CA LYS A 486 -27.45 6.24 3.50
C LYS A 486 -27.37 5.29 2.29
N VAL A 487 -26.26 5.33 1.58
CA VAL A 487 -26.07 4.63 0.29
C VAL A 487 -25.48 3.23 0.42
N GLU A 488 -25.04 2.84 1.59
CA GLU A 488 -24.44 1.53 1.85
C GLU A 488 -25.50 0.58 2.38
N LEU A 489 -25.66 -0.60 1.76
CA LEU A 489 -26.63 -1.63 2.16
C LEU A 489 -25.89 -2.88 2.63
N VAL A 490 -26.06 -3.24 3.92
CA VAL A 490 -25.45 -4.43 4.51
C VAL A 490 -26.50 -5.19 5.31
N ASN A 491 -26.71 -6.46 4.99
CA ASN A 491 -27.74 -7.31 5.64
C ASN A 491 -29.13 -6.67 5.70
N GLY A 492 -29.53 -5.95 4.62
CA GLY A 492 -30.81 -5.26 4.54
C GLY A 492 -30.89 -3.93 5.30
N ILE A 493 -29.82 -3.47 5.93
CA ILE A 493 -29.76 -2.20 6.66
C ILE A 493 -29.06 -1.14 5.80
N SER A 494 -29.79 -0.06 5.48
CA SER A 494 -29.23 1.11 4.80
C SER A 494 -28.51 2.01 5.80
N MET A 495 -27.27 2.35 5.50
CA MET A 495 -26.41 3.15 6.37
C MET A 495 -25.51 4.13 5.59
N TYR A 496 -24.94 5.09 6.28
CA TYR A 496 -23.86 5.92 5.73
C TYR A 496 -22.65 5.06 5.40
N ARG A 497 -21.77 5.55 4.50
CA ARG A 497 -20.46 4.93 4.28
C ARG A 497 -19.70 4.84 5.59
N GLN A 498 -19.34 3.65 5.99
CA GLN A 498 -18.64 3.39 7.26
C GLN A 498 -17.14 3.51 7.09
N ASN A 499 -16.50 4.11 8.10
CA ASN A 499 -15.05 4.26 8.12
C ASN A 499 -14.51 3.88 9.50
N LEU A 500 -13.26 3.45 9.55
CA LEU A 500 -12.50 3.41 10.79
C LEU A 500 -12.09 4.83 11.20
N TRP A 501 -12.11 5.04 12.49
CA TRP A 501 -11.70 6.28 13.14
C TRP A 501 -10.81 5.97 14.32
N ILE A 502 -9.92 6.91 14.64
CA ILE A 502 -9.11 6.88 15.85
C ILE A 502 -9.46 8.07 16.73
N LYS A 503 -9.47 7.85 18.06
CA LYS A 503 -9.81 8.90 19.03
C LYS A 503 -8.85 10.07 18.99
N GLY A 504 -9.40 11.28 19.00
CA GLY A 504 -8.63 12.50 19.10
C GLY A 504 -7.84 12.61 20.41
N SER A 505 -8.40 12.15 21.55
CA SER A 505 -7.67 12.13 22.83
C SER A 505 -6.39 11.28 22.75
N TYR A 506 -6.47 10.09 22.14
CA TYR A 506 -5.29 9.23 21.92
C TYR A 506 -4.26 9.93 21.04
N LEU A 507 -4.71 10.60 19.97
CA LEU A 507 -3.80 11.34 19.08
C LEU A 507 -3.11 12.49 19.82
N ALA A 508 -3.84 13.24 20.65
CA ALA A 508 -3.26 14.31 21.44
C ALA A 508 -2.20 13.79 22.43
N GLU A 509 -2.47 12.67 23.10
CA GLU A 509 -1.50 12.01 24.00
C GLU A 509 -0.26 11.54 23.22
N ARG A 510 -0.45 10.91 22.05
CA ARG A 510 0.67 10.46 21.21
C ARG A 510 1.53 11.64 20.75
N VAL A 511 0.91 12.71 20.25
CA VAL A 511 1.64 13.91 19.80
C VAL A 511 2.41 14.56 20.96
N ALA A 512 1.81 14.64 22.17
CA ALA A 512 2.50 15.19 23.35
C ALA A 512 3.72 14.37 23.77
N GLY A 513 3.75 13.05 23.49
CA GLY A 513 4.87 12.14 23.77
C GLY A 513 5.86 11.97 22.61
N MET A 514 5.63 12.60 21.47
CA MET A 514 6.50 12.53 20.29
C MET A 514 7.50 13.70 20.27
N ASN A 515 8.69 13.44 19.74
CA ASN A 515 9.54 14.51 19.26
C ASN A 515 8.86 15.12 18.03
N MET A 516 8.51 16.40 18.09
CA MET A 516 8.01 17.12 16.92
C MET A 516 9.14 17.27 15.91
N LEU A 517 8.79 17.04 14.65
CA LEU A 517 9.68 17.25 13.51
C LEU A 517 9.73 18.73 13.20
#